data_82321cff5dad5513baebe1878e9c2fd9
#
_entry.id   82321cff5dad5513baebe1878e9c2fd9
#
_cell.length_a   1.000
_cell.length_b   1.000
_cell.length_c   1.000
_cell.angle_alpha   90.00
_cell.angle_beta   90.00
_cell.angle_gamma   90.00
#
_symmetry.space_group_name_H-M   'P 1'
#
loop_
_entity.id
_entity.type
_entity.pdbx_description
1 polymer ?
#
loop_
_entity_poly.entity_id
_entity_poly.type
_entity_poly.pdbx_seq_one_letter_code
_entity_poly.pdbx_strand_id
1 'polypeptide(L)'
;MKFLELNKKRHATKHFIDKPVDPKDVRTAIEIATLAPSAHNSQPWKFVVVRERNAELAKLAYGSNFEQVASAPVTIALFTDADLAKRARKIARVGVAKNF
;
A
#
# COMPACT_ATOMS: atom_id res chain seq x y z
N MET A 1 -0.90 -10.69 20.81
CA MET A 1 0.37 -11.21 20.24
C MET A 1 1.46 -10.20 20.49
N LYS A 2 2.57 -10.64 21.04
CA LYS A 2 3.71 -9.75 21.28
C LYS A 2 4.37 -9.34 19.96
N PHE A 3 4.93 -8.16 19.91
CA PHE A 3 5.56 -7.60 18.72
C PHE A 3 6.64 -8.52 18.12
N LEU A 4 7.49 -9.12 18.95
CA LEU A 4 8.52 -10.05 18.49
C LEU A 4 7.94 -11.29 17.82
N GLU A 5 6.89 -11.87 18.42
CA GLU A 5 6.20 -13.03 17.84
C GLU A 5 5.56 -12.68 16.49
N LEU A 6 4.95 -11.50 16.39
CA LEU A 6 4.37 -11.03 15.15
C LEU A 6 5.42 -10.91 14.04
N ASN A 7 6.57 -10.32 14.36
CA ASN A 7 7.67 -10.18 13.39
C ASN A 7 8.23 -11.53 12.94
N LYS A 8 8.32 -12.51 13.86
CA LYS A 8 8.79 -13.86 13.52
C LYS A 8 7.82 -14.60 12.60
N LYS A 9 6.52 -14.38 12.78
CA LYS A 9 5.49 -15.04 11.97
C LYS A 9 5.27 -14.38 10.62
N ARG A 10 5.56 -13.07 10.51
CA ARG A 10 5.38 -12.36 9.24
C ARG A 10 6.36 -12.89 8.20
N HIS A 11 5.86 -13.17 7.03
CA HIS A 11 6.65 -13.55 5.86
C HIS A 11 5.91 -13.11 4.59
N ALA A 12 6.63 -13.07 3.48
CA ALA A 12 6.02 -12.81 2.19
C ALA A 12 5.40 -14.10 1.65
N THR A 13 4.09 -14.13 1.58
CA THR A 13 3.35 -15.26 1.02
C THR A 13 3.47 -15.25 -0.49
N LYS A 14 3.80 -16.40 -1.08
CA LYS A 14 4.00 -16.52 -2.52
C LYS A 14 2.88 -17.25 -3.24
N HIS A 15 2.06 -18.00 -2.50
CA HIS A 15 0.94 -18.75 -3.04
C HIS A 15 -0.34 -18.36 -2.31
N PHE A 16 -1.39 -18.10 -3.06
CA PHE A 16 -2.68 -17.65 -2.51
C PHE A 16 -3.77 -18.65 -2.85
N ILE A 17 -4.71 -18.84 -1.92
CA ILE A 17 -5.90 -19.62 -2.17
C ILE A 17 -6.92 -18.77 -2.93
N ASP A 18 -7.80 -19.43 -3.70
CA ASP A 18 -8.87 -18.76 -4.43
C ASP A 18 -10.04 -18.45 -3.48
N LYS A 19 -9.83 -17.48 -2.61
CA LYS A 19 -10.83 -17.03 -1.65
C LYS A 19 -10.93 -15.51 -1.71
N PRO A 20 -12.13 -14.95 -1.92
CA PRO A 20 -12.30 -13.50 -1.94
C PRO A 20 -11.90 -12.86 -0.61
N VAL A 21 -11.31 -11.68 -0.71
CA VAL A 21 -10.96 -10.85 0.45
C VAL A 21 -12.04 -9.82 0.67
N ASP A 22 -12.51 -9.68 1.91
CA ASP A 22 -13.52 -8.70 2.27
C ASP A 22 -12.98 -7.29 1.99
N PRO A 23 -13.73 -6.43 1.28
CA PRO A 23 -13.33 -5.03 1.06
C PRO A 23 -13.01 -4.26 2.34
N LYS A 24 -13.65 -4.60 3.45
CA LYS A 24 -13.38 -3.98 4.75
C LYS A 24 -11.98 -4.27 5.23
N ASP A 25 -11.50 -5.50 5.02
CA ASP A 25 -10.14 -5.89 5.41
C ASP A 25 -9.09 -5.15 4.59
N VAL A 26 -9.34 -4.97 3.29
CA VAL A 26 -8.46 -4.20 2.42
C VAL A 26 -8.42 -2.74 2.87
N ARG A 27 -9.56 -2.15 3.18
CA ARG A 27 -9.64 -0.78 3.68
C ARG A 27 -8.87 -0.63 4.98
N THR A 28 -9.06 -1.55 5.93
CA THR A 28 -8.36 -1.53 7.22
C THR A 28 -6.84 -1.62 7.02
N ALA A 29 -6.38 -2.50 6.13
CA ALA A 29 -4.96 -2.62 5.83
C ALA A 29 -4.38 -1.31 5.28
N ILE A 30 -5.09 -0.65 4.38
CA ILE A 30 -4.65 0.63 3.81
C ILE A 30 -4.66 1.73 4.88
N GLU A 31 -5.68 1.79 5.71
CA GLU A 31 -5.76 2.76 6.80
C GLU A 31 -4.58 2.62 7.76
N ILE A 32 -4.23 1.39 8.12
CA ILE A 32 -3.06 1.13 8.97
C ILE A 32 -1.78 1.54 8.27
N ALA A 33 -1.65 1.25 6.97
CA ALA A 33 -0.47 1.61 6.20
C ALA A 33 -0.26 3.13 6.13
N THR A 34 -1.34 3.92 6.11
CA THR A 34 -1.25 5.38 6.09
C THR A 34 -0.76 5.99 7.40
N LEU A 35 -0.69 5.21 8.46
CA LEU A 35 -0.09 5.66 9.74
C LEU A 35 1.43 5.64 9.71
N ALA A 36 2.04 5.07 8.67
CA ALA A 36 3.48 5.04 8.53
C ALA A 36 4.04 6.48 8.39
N PRO A 37 5.21 6.75 8.98
CA PRO A 37 5.84 8.06 8.83
C PRO A 37 6.26 8.30 7.38
N SER A 38 6.26 9.57 6.98
CA SER A 38 6.75 10.01 5.68
C SER A 38 7.62 11.25 5.84
N ALA A 39 8.48 11.52 4.87
CA ALA A 39 9.35 12.68 4.91
C ALA A 39 8.51 13.97 5.02
N HIS A 40 8.74 14.75 6.07
CA HIS A 40 7.99 15.98 6.38
C HIS A 40 6.47 15.79 6.42
N ASN A 41 6.01 14.58 6.75
CA ASN A 41 4.59 14.21 6.73
C ASN A 41 3.91 14.52 5.38
N SER A 42 4.65 14.34 4.29
CA SER A 42 4.16 14.65 2.94
C SER A 42 3.08 13.70 2.46
N GLN A 43 3.00 12.50 3.03
CA GLN A 43 2.01 11.47 2.68
C GLN A 43 1.94 11.25 1.15
N PRO A 44 3.06 10.92 0.49
CA PRO A 44 3.16 10.90 -0.97
C PRO A 44 2.59 9.64 -1.62
N TRP A 45 1.94 8.79 -0.85
CA TRP A 45 1.45 7.50 -1.34
C TRP A 45 0.06 7.60 -1.95
N LYS A 46 -0.16 6.75 -2.93
CA LYS A 46 -1.45 6.55 -3.57
C LYS A 46 -1.66 5.05 -3.73
N PHE A 47 -2.81 4.56 -3.29
CA PHE A 47 -3.15 3.13 -3.34
C PHE A 47 -4.20 2.88 -4.42
N VAL A 48 -3.99 1.82 -5.20
CA VAL A 48 -4.97 1.34 -6.17
C VAL A 48 -5.25 -0.13 -5.86
N VAL A 49 -6.51 -0.45 -5.64
CA VAL A 49 -6.96 -1.81 -5.33
C VAL A 49 -7.37 -2.50 -6.62
N VAL A 50 -6.72 -3.61 -6.96
CA VAL A 50 -7.00 -4.39 -8.17
C VAL A 50 -7.57 -5.74 -7.76
N ARG A 51 -8.80 -6.03 -8.20
CA ARG A 51 -9.50 -7.29 -7.87
C ARG A 51 -9.72 -8.20 -9.07
N GLU A 52 -10.06 -7.62 -10.22
CA GLU A 52 -10.47 -8.39 -11.40
C GLU A 52 -9.40 -8.41 -12.50
N ARG A 53 -8.46 -7.51 -12.46
CA ARG A 53 -7.43 -7.37 -13.49
C ARG A 53 -6.05 -7.79 -13.03
N ASN A 54 -5.99 -8.69 -12.04
CA ASN A 54 -4.70 -9.14 -11.50
C ASN A 54 -3.85 -9.85 -12.57
N ALA A 55 -4.47 -10.62 -13.46
CA ALA A 55 -3.74 -11.29 -14.53
C ALA A 55 -3.08 -10.30 -15.49
N GLU A 56 -3.72 -9.18 -15.80
CA GLU A 56 -3.14 -8.13 -16.63
C GLU A 56 -2.02 -7.40 -15.90
N LEU A 57 -2.24 -7.09 -14.63
CA LEU A 57 -1.23 -6.44 -13.80
C LEU A 57 0.00 -7.33 -13.64
N ALA A 58 -0.20 -8.64 -13.52
CA ALA A 58 0.87 -9.62 -13.38
C ALA A 58 1.86 -9.58 -14.55
N LYS A 59 1.40 -9.22 -15.74
CA LYS A 59 2.28 -9.10 -16.92
C LYS A 59 3.33 -8.01 -16.77
N LEU A 60 3.10 -7.06 -15.88
CA LEU A 60 4.05 -5.99 -15.57
C LEU A 60 5.02 -6.39 -14.45
N ALA A 61 4.75 -7.51 -13.77
CA ALA A 61 5.59 -7.97 -12.67
C ALA A 61 6.83 -8.68 -13.20
N TYR A 62 7.94 -8.50 -12.49
CA TYR A 62 9.23 -9.05 -12.88
C TYR A 62 9.42 -10.47 -12.35
N GLY A 63 9.87 -11.38 -13.24
CA GLY A 63 10.28 -12.72 -12.85
C GLY A 63 9.17 -13.55 -12.19
N SER A 64 9.47 -14.18 -11.07
CA SER A 64 8.56 -15.06 -10.34
C SER A 64 7.36 -14.34 -9.72
N ASN A 65 7.37 -13.02 -9.68
CA ASN A 65 6.29 -12.24 -9.13
C ASN A 65 5.01 -12.31 -9.98
N PHE A 66 5.12 -12.73 -11.23
CA PHE A 66 3.97 -12.93 -12.12
C PHE A 66 2.91 -13.84 -11.49
N GLU A 67 3.29 -15.03 -11.04
CA GLU A 67 2.35 -15.98 -10.45
C GLU A 67 1.77 -15.48 -9.14
N GLN A 68 2.57 -14.78 -8.37
CA GLN A 68 2.16 -14.20 -7.11
C GLN A 68 1.02 -13.18 -7.32
N VAL A 69 1.18 -12.28 -8.28
CA VAL A 69 0.15 -11.27 -8.59
C VAL A 69 -1.05 -11.90 -9.29
N ALA A 70 -0.82 -12.78 -10.26
CA ALA A 70 -1.91 -13.41 -11.01
C ALA A 70 -2.85 -14.24 -10.14
N SER A 71 -2.30 -14.93 -9.13
CA SER A 71 -3.07 -15.81 -8.23
C SER A 71 -3.71 -15.09 -7.05
N ALA A 72 -3.28 -13.88 -6.75
CA ALA A 72 -3.80 -13.14 -5.61
C ALA A 72 -5.28 -12.75 -5.82
N PRO A 73 -6.14 -12.90 -4.79
CA PRO A 73 -7.53 -12.47 -4.89
C PRO A 73 -7.68 -10.95 -4.95
N VAL A 74 -6.69 -10.22 -4.44
CA VAL A 74 -6.63 -8.77 -4.50
C VAL A 74 -5.17 -8.34 -4.52
N THR A 75 -4.88 -7.30 -5.27
CA THR A 75 -3.56 -6.65 -5.28
C THR A 75 -3.73 -5.19 -4.94
N ILE A 76 -2.90 -4.69 -4.05
CA ILE A 76 -2.84 -3.27 -3.72
C ILE A 76 -1.58 -2.72 -4.36
N ALA A 77 -1.75 -1.85 -5.37
CA ALA A 77 -0.64 -1.17 -6.01
C ALA A 77 -0.36 0.14 -5.27
N LEU A 78 0.88 0.30 -4.84
CA LEU A 78 1.32 1.50 -4.12
C LEU A 78 2.12 2.38 -5.08
N PHE A 79 1.66 3.60 -5.24
CA PHE A 79 2.32 4.62 -6.07
C PHE A 79 2.83 5.75 -5.21
N THR A 80 3.94 6.33 -5.65
CA THR A 80 4.46 7.55 -5.05
C THR A 80 4.01 8.74 -5.87
N ASP A 81 3.45 9.76 -5.19
CA ASP A 81 3.08 11.00 -5.84
C ASP A 81 4.33 11.81 -6.15
N ALA A 82 4.58 12.05 -7.43
CA ALA A 82 5.77 12.79 -7.89
C ALA A 82 5.66 14.30 -7.71
N ASP A 83 4.46 14.83 -7.42
CA ASP A 83 4.26 16.28 -7.27
C ASP A 83 4.58 16.76 -5.84
N LEU A 84 5.84 16.56 -5.45
CA LEU A 84 6.30 16.92 -4.12
C LEU A 84 6.30 18.41 -3.86
N ALA A 85 6.58 19.23 -4.89
CA ALA A 85 6.61 20.68 -4.76
C ALA A 85 5.25 21.24 -4.37
N LYS A 86 4.19 20.76 -5.01
CA LYS A 86 2.82 21.16 -4.70
C LYS A 86 2.42 20.74 -3.28
N ARG A 87 2.77 19.51 -2.89
CA ARG A 87 2.49 18.98 -1.56
C ARG A 87 3.27 19.74 -0.49
N ALA A 88 4.53 20.04 -0.73
CA ALA A 88 5.37 20.81 0.18
C ALA A 88 4.78 22.22 0.43
N ARG A 89 4.31 22.90 -0.62
CA ARG A 89 3.65 24.20 -0.46
C ARG A 89 2.36 24.10 0.37
N LYS A 90 1.56 23.06 0.14
CA LYS A 90 0.33 22.82 0.91
C LYS A 90 0.63 22.57 2.38
N ILE A 91 1.65 21.79 2.67
CA ILE A 91 2.07 21.48 4.05
C ILE A 91 2.57 22.76 4.74
N ALA A 92 3.37 23.57 4.05
CA ALA A 92 3.87 24.84 4.57
C ALA A 92 2.72 25.79 4.92
N ARG A 93 1.70 25.89 4.06
CA ARG A 93 0.52 26.73 4.35
C ARG A 93 -0.21 26.26 5.59
N VAL A 94 -0.43 24.96 5.72
CA VAL A 94 -1.09 24.38 6.90
C VAL A 94 -0.23 24.63 8.15
N GLY A 95 1.09 24.46 8.05
CA GLY A 95 2.01 24.73 9.14
C GLY A 95 1.96 26.15 9.63
N VAL A 96 1.95 27.13 8.71
CA VAL A 96 1.85 28.55 9.05
C VAL A 96 0.51 28.81 9.74
N ALA A 97 -0.60 28.29 9.21
CA ALA A 97 -1.91 28.49 9.79
C ALA A 97 -2.05 27.89 11.19
N LYS A 98 -1.30 26.84 11.50
CA LYS A 98 -1.32 26.14 12.79
C LYS A 98 -0.16 26.50 13.71
N ASN A 99 0.67 27.47 13.33
CA ASN A 99 1.85 27.90 14.11
C ASN A 99 2.85 26.77 14.34
N PHE A 100 3.10 26.00 13.31
CA PHE A 100 4.15 24.97 13.35
C PHE A 100 5.52 25.60 13.44
#